data_74975b2778e2fece9bd34d5a949d99d4
#
_entry.id   74975b2778e2fece9bd34d5a949d99d4
#
_cell.length_a   1.000
_cell.length_b   1.000
_cell.length_c   1.000
_cell.angle_alpha   90.00
_cell.angle_beta   90.00
_cell.angle_gamma   90.00
#
_symmetry.space_group_name_H-M   'P 1'
#
loop_
_entity.id
_entity.type
_entity.pdbx_description
1 polymer ?
#
loop_
_entity_poly.entity_id
_entity_poly.type
_entity_poly.pdbx_seq_one_letter_code
_entity_poly.pdbx_strand_id
1 'polypeptide(L)'
;MNYMARRKSNKIEPAVLTLNVAIPSTAPGVITSSTVDLSQCASLLNRRFYRQGINWAVAGIKVLSSAGGNGQLRVQKLPNTWVMSNSWEKSMRAWLKMNNEALAEAESTRPRFMDFKIFADAIHHTAGFGANLLPLDGQLPIAVAMTAGEWEQSKI
;
A
#
# COMPACT_ATOMS: atom_id res chain seq x y z
N MET A 1 -32.83 42.46 8.19
CA MET A 1 -31.78 41.78 9.00
C MET A 1 -31.44 40.47 8.32
N ASN A 2 -30.34 40.43 7.57
CA ASN A 2 -29.90 39.22 6.87
C ASN A 2 -29.07 38.37 7.81
N TYR A 3 -29.62 37.25 8.26
CA TYR A 3 -28.86 36.23 8.98
C TYR A 3 -27.95 35.50 7.96
N MET A 4 -26.69 35.85 7.92
CA MET A 4 -25.68 35.02 7.24
C MET A 4 -25.63 33.67 7.95
N ALA A 5 -26.11 32.64 7.27
CA ALA A 5 -25.94 31.28 7.74
C ALA A 5 -24.44 30.96 7.86
N ARG A 6 -23.98 30.80 9.10
CA ARG A 6 -22.60 30.42 9.41
C ARG A 6 -22.31 29.07 8.74
N ARG A 7 -21.45 29.06 7.72
CA ARG A 7 -20.98 27.82 7.10
C ARG A 7 -20.41 26.93 8.20
N LYS A 8 -21.08 25.80 8.45
CA LYS A 8 -20.47 24.75 9.28
C LYS A 8 -19.17 24.35 8.60
N SER A 9 -18.04 24.55 9.27
CA SER A 9 -16.76 23.99 8.82
C SER A 9 -16.94 22.48 8.80
N ASN A 10 -16.88 21.86 7.63
CA ASN A 10 -16.77 20.42 7.54
C ASN A 10 -15.40 20.06 8.12
N LYS A 11 -15.37 19.71 9.39
CA LYS A 11 -14.20 19.08 9.99
C LYS A 11 -14.03 17.74 9.28
N ILE A 12 -12.92 17.58 8.59
CA ILE A 12 -12.54 16.28 8.06
C ILE A 12 -12.15 15.44 9.27
N GLU A 13 -12.98 14.46 9.60
CA GLU A 13 -12.62 13.48 10.62
C GLU A 13 -11.71 12.45 10.00
N PRO A 14 -10.60 12.06 10.67
CA PRO A 14 -9.73 11.02 10.16
C PRO A 14 -10.49 9.69 10.10
N ALA A 15 -10.53 9.07 8.94
CA ALA A 15 -11.06 7.73 8.79
C ALA A 15 -10.04 6.72 9.31
N VAL A 16 -10.46 5.84 10.22
CA VAL A 16 -9.63 4.73 10.69
C VAL A 16 -9.83 3.55 9.75
N LEU A 17 -8.75 3.12 9.12
CA LEU A 17 -8.72 1.97 8.26
C LEU A 17 -8.04 0.82 8.99
N THR A 18 -8.69 -0.34 9.07
CA THR A 18 -8.11 -1.56 9.65
C THR A 18 -7.66 -2.49 8.51
N LEU A 19 -6.40 -2.89 8.55
CA LEU A 19 -5.81 -3.84 7.62
C LEU A 19 -5.62 -5.18 8.34
N ASN A 20 -6.24 -6.22 7.85
CA ASN A 20 -5.99 -7.59 8.30
C ASN A 20 -5.11 -8.28 7.28
N VAL A 21 -3.96 -8.78 7.69
CA VAL A 21 -3.04 -9.51 6.83
C VAL A 21 -2.70 -10.86 7.45
N ALA A 22 -2.60 -11.89 6.64
CA ALA A 22 -2.15 -13.20 7.08
C ALA A 22 -0.63 -13.27 6.96
N ILE A 23 0.05 -13.51 8.08
CA ILE A 23 1.49 -13.77 8.08
C ILE A 23 1.67 -15.28 7.90
N PRO A 24 2.44 -15.72 6.89
CA PRO A 24 2.67 -17.13 6.67
C PRO A 24 3.38 -17.76 7.87
N SER A 25 2.97 -18.98 8.22
CA SER A 25 3.65 -19.76 9.25
C SER A 25 5.05 -20.15 8.78
N THR A 26 6.01 -20.16 9.70
CA THR A 26 7.39 -20.56 9.43
C THR A 26 7.74 -21.81 10.23
N ALA A 27 8.61 -22.64 9.69
CA ALA A 27 9.17 -23.76 10.44
C ALA A 27 10.07 -23.28 11.61
N PRO A 28 10.20 -24.07 12.69
CA PRO A 28 11.10 -23.72 13.78
C PRO A 28 12.52 -23.42 13.30
N GLY A 29 13.10 -22.34 13.79
CA GLY A 29 14.45 -21.90 13.41
C GLY A 29 14.57 -21.20 12.06
N VAL A 30 13.49 -21.04 11.31
CA VAL A 30 13.48 -20.34 10.02
C VAL A 30 13.04 -18.88 10.22
N ILE A 31 13.78 -17.97 9.62
CA ILE A 31 13.41 -16.55 9.56
C ILE A 31 12.76 -16.28 8.21
N THR A 32 11.54 -15.77 8.23
CA THR A 32 10.82 -15.35 7.02
C THR A 32 10.60 -13.85 7.06
N SER A 33 10.88 -13.18 5.95
CA SER A 33 10.58 -11.77 5.76
C SER A 33 9.37 -11.61 4.86
N SER A 34 8.41 -10.80 5.27
CA SER A 34 7.25 -10.45 4.46
C SER A 34 7.07 -8.94 4.44
N THR A 35 6.64 -8.39 3.34
CA THR A 35 6.50 -6.96 3.13
C THR A 35 5.02 -6.59 3.00
N VAL A 36 4.64 -5.47 3.62
CA VAL A 36 3.32 -4.85 3.48
C VAL A 36 3.52 -3.47 2.88
N ASP A 37 2.95 -3.22 1.71
CA ASP A 37 2.85 -1.86 1.16
C ASP A 37 1.50 -1.26 1.53
N LEU A 38 1.52 -0.25 2.40
CA LEU A 38 0.29 0.39 2.88
C LEU A 38 -0.47 1.10 1.76
N SER A 39 0.22 1.63 0.75
CA SER A 39 -0.43 2.25 -0.40
C SER A 39 -1.14 1.22 -1.27
N GLN A 40 -0.54 0.06 -1.47
CA GLN A 40 -1.16 -1.06 -2.18
C GLN A 40 -2.39 -1.57 -1.42
N CYS A 41 -2.24 -1.83 -0.12
CA CYS A 41 -3.34 -2.31 0.73
C CYS A 41 -4.51 -1.32 0.76
N ALA A 42 -4.23 -0.03 0.94
CA ALA A 42 -5.27 1.00 0.96
C ALA A 42 -5.95 1.14 -0.40
N SER A 43 -5.22 0.96 -1.50
CA SER A 43 -5.78 0.98 -2.85
C SER A 43 -6.77 -0.15 -3.07
N LEU A 44 -6.46 -1.34 -2.61
CA LEU A 44 -7.35 -2.50 -2.69
C LEU A 44 -8.60 -2.32 -1.84
N LEU A 45 -8.46 -1.91 -0.58
CA LEU A 45 -9.59 -1.74 0.33
C LEU A 45 -10.54 -0.62 -0.09
N ASN A 46 -10.00 0.50 -0.57
CA ASN A 46 -10.82 1.65 -0.96
C ASN A 46 -11.22 1.62 -2.43
N ARG A 47 -10.79 0.61 -3.19
CA ARG A 47 -11.03 0.54 -4.64
C ARG A 47 -10.62 1.82 -5.36
N ARG A 48 -9.52 2.42 -4.92
CA ARG A 48 -9.00 3.68 -5.43
C ARG A 48 -7.47 3.62 -5.48
N PHE A 49 -6.89 4.15 -6.54
CA PHE A 49 -5.44 4.20 -6.68
C PHE A 49 -4.80 5.19 -5.70
N TYR A 50 -3.91 4.68 -4.85
CA TYR A 50 -3.00 5.45 -4.02
C TYR A 50 -1.57 5.05 -4.37
N ARG A 51 -0.79 6.00 -4.86
CA ARG A 51 0.63 5.77 -5.14
C ARG A 51 1.44 5.77 -3.86
N GLN A 52 2.63 5.17 -3.89
CA GLN A 52 3.63 5.38 -2.84
C GLN A 52 4.00 6.87 -2.73
N GLY A 53 4.58 7.25 -1.60
CA GLY A 53 4.94 8.64 -1.28
C GLY A 53 3.88 9.39 -0.47
N ILE A 54 2.76 8.74 -0.13
CA ILE A 54 1.79 9.25 0.83
C ILE A 54 2.24 8.87 2.23
N ASN A 55 2.18 9.80 3.17
CA ASN A 55 2.48 9.52 4.57
C ASN A 55 1.28 8.84 5.24
N TRP A 56 1.46 7.59 5.59
CA TRP A 56 0.48 6.81 6.34
C TRP A 56 0.77 6.88 7.83
N ALA A 57 -0.23 7.23 8.64
CA ALA A 57 -0.14 7.17 10.09
C ALA A 57 -0.64 5.81 10.57
N VAL A 58 0.27 4.99 11.10
CA VAL A 58 -0.07 3.70 11.73
C VAL A 58 -0.34 3.95 13.19
N ALA A 59 -1.61 3.85 13.61
CA ALA A 59 -2.02 4.10 14.99
C ALA A 59 -1.66 2.94 15.94
N GLY A 60 -1.63 1.71 15.43
CA GLY A 60 -1.30 0.54 16.24
C GLY A 60 -1.22 -0.74 15.40
N ILE A 61 -0.61 -1.76 15.97
CA ILE A 61 -0.49 -3.08 15.38
C ILE A 61 -0.96 -4.10 16.41
N LYS A 62 -1.89 -4.96 16.03
CA LYS A 62 -2.37 -6.08 16.85
C LYS A 62 -1.96 -7.38 16.17
N VAL A 63 -1.29 -8.24 16.92
CA VAL A 63 -0.88 -9.56 16.46
C VAL A 63 -1.77 -10.59 17.11
N LEU A 64 -2.34 -11.45 16.30
CA LEU A 64 -3.13 -12.60 16.74
C LEU A 64 -2.35 -13.87 16.37
N SER A 65 -2.03 -14.68 17.35
CA SER A 65 -1.36 -15.97 17.17
C SER A 65 -2.27 -17.10 17.62
N SER A 66 -2.15 -18.26 16.99
CA SER A 66 -2.79 -19.47 17.47
C SER A 66 -2.19 -19.92 18.81
N ALA A 67 -2.97 -20.63 19.62
CA ALA A 67 -2.48 -21.17 20.89
C ALA A 67 -1.28 -22.10 20.64
N GLY A 68 -0.21 -21.91 21.43
CA GLY A 68 1.01 -22.74 21.35
C GLY A 68 2.05 -22.25 20.34
N GLY A 69 1.80 -21.16 19.62
CA GLY A 69 2.80 -20.56 18.73
C GLY A 69 3.90 -19.85 19.51
N ASN A 70 5.14 -20.32 19.41
CA ASN A 70 6.33 -19.66 19.94
C ASN A 70 7.09 -19.02 18.79
N GLY A 71 7.27 -17.70 18.84
CA GLY A 71 8.01 -17.00 17.80
C GLY A 71 8.28 -15.55 18.18
N GLN A 72 9.16 -14.90 17.43
CA GLN A 72 9.43 -13.49 17.53
C GLN A 72 8.95 -12.81 16.24
N LEU A 73 8.09 -11.82 16.39
CA LEU A 73 7.72 -10.93 15.29
C LEU A 73 8.48 -9.60 15.45
N ARG A 74 9.16 -9.20 14.38
CA ARG A 74 9.81 -7.89 14.29
C ARG A 74 9.16 -7.08 13.18
N VAL A 75 8.62 -5.92 13.53
CA VAL A 75 8.04 -4.99 12.56
C VAL A 75 9.04 -3.86 12.32
N GLN A 76 9.36 -3.64 11.06
CA GLN A 76 10.29 -2.60 10.62
C GLN A 76 9.62 -1.71 9.57
N LYS A 77 10.07 -0.48 9.46
CA LYS A 77 9.64 0.45 8.41
C LYS A 77 10.84 1.16 7.81
N LEU A 78 10.69 1.65 6.60
CA LEU A 78 11.66 2.57 6.02
C LEU A 78 11.75 3.84 6.88
N PRO A 79 12.95 4.39 7.06
CA PRO A 79 13.14 5.58 7.87
C PRO A 79 12.39 6.77 7.26
N ASN A 80 11.68 7.52 8.10
CA ASN A 80 11.01 8.75 7.68
C ASN A 80 11.99 9.93 7.82
N THR A 81 12.94 10.01 6.91
CA THR A 81 13.98 11.04 6.87
C THR A 81 13.88 11.85 5.59
N TRP A 82 14.40 13.07 5.61
CA TRP A 82 14.48 13.92 4.42
C TRP A 82 15.30 13.27 3.29
N VAL A 83 16.32 12.49 3.65
CA VAL A 83 17.14 11.76 2.68
C VAL A 83 16.30 10.75 1.91
N MET A 84 15.47 9.96 2.62
CA MET A 84 14.58 8.98 2.00
C MET A 84 13.52 9.66 1.12
N SER A 85 12.89 10.72 1.61
CA SER A 85 11.89 11.48 0.85
C SER A 85 12.49 12.09 -0.41
N ASN A 86 13.68 12.63 -0.31
CA ASN A 86 14.38 13.24 -1.43
C ASN A 86 14.84 12.19 -2.46
N SER A 87 15.29 11.02 -2.00
CA SER A 87 15.65 9.90 -2.88
C SER A 87 14.43 9.41 -3.66
N TRP A 88 13.30 9.27 -2.99
CA TRP A 88 12.04 8.87 -3.64
C TRP A 88 11.62 9.89 -4.70
N GLU A 89 11.64 11.17 -4.37
CA GLU A 89 11.25 12.25 -5.29
C GLU A 89 12.16 12.33 -6.52
N LYS A 90 13.47 12.24 -6.33
CA LYS A 90 14.44 12.23 -7.43
C LYS A 90 14.26 11.02 -8.33
N SER A 91 14.08 9.85 -7.76
CA SER A 91 13.86 8.61 -8.50
C SER A 91 12.56 8.67 -9.29
N MET A 92 11.48 9.16 -8.69
CA MET A 92 10.20 9.35 -9.37
C MET A 92 10.33 10.32 -10.56
N ARG A 93 11.03 11.44 -10.38
CA ARG A 93 11.23 12.42 -11.47
C ARG A 93 12.04 11.82 -12.62
N ALA A 94 13.10 11.09 -12.31
CA ALA A 94 13.90 10.40 -13.32
C ALA A 94 13.05 9.38 -14.09
N TRP A 95 12.29 8.57 -13.38
CA TRP A 95 11.38 7.57 -13.97
C TRP A 95 10.30 8.23 -14.83
N LEU A 96 9.68 9.33 -14.39
CA LEU A 96 8.70 10.08 -15.18
C LEU A 96 9.32 10.65 -16.46
N LYS A 97 10.55 11.16 -16.37
CA LYS A 97 11.25 11.68 -17.55
C LYS A 97 11.47 10.58 -18.58
N MET A 98 11.98 9.43 -18.14
CA MET A 98 12.20 8.27 -19.03
C MET A 98 10.91 7.78 -19.67
N ASN A 99 9.82 7.69 -18.89
CA ASN A 99 8.53 7.29 -19.44
C ASN A 99 7.96 8.31 -20.43
N ASN A 100 8.09 9.60 -20.14
CA ASN A 100 7.62 10.64 -21.04
C ASN A 100 8.39 10.63 -22.37
N GLU A 101 9.70 10.39 -22.33
CA GLU A 101 10.51 10.21 -23.53
C GLU A 101 10.08 8.99 -24.35
N ALA A 102 9.84 7.86 -23.69
CA ALA A 102 9.38 6.63 -24.34
C ALA A 102 7.97 6.77 -24.94
N LEU A 103 7.08 7.55 -24.31
CA LEU A 103 5.70 7.75 -24.76
C LEU A 103 5.54 8.94 -25.72
N ALA A 104 6.60 9.68 -26.03
CA ALA A 104 6.54 10.87 -26.89
C ALA A 104 6.03 10.52 -28.31
N GLU A 105 6.33 9.30 -28.79
CA GLU A 105 5.91 8.83 -30.13
C GLU A 105 4.51 8.19 -30.12
N ALA A 106 3.97 7.84 -28.96
CA ALA A 106 2.69 7.14 -28.83
C ALA A 106 1.86 7.68 -27.66
N GLU A 107 1.47 8.94 -27.72
CA GLU A 107 0.75 9.62 -26.64
C GLU A 107 -0.59 8.96 -26.29
N SER A 108 -1.25 8.34 -27.25
CA SER A 108 -2.51 7.60 -27.06
C SER A 108 -2.38 6.38 -26.14
N THR A 109 -1.18 5.85 -25.98
CA THR A 109 -0.91 4.70 -25.09
C THR A 109 -0.57 5.12 -23.66
N ARG A 110 -0.53 6.41 -23.36
CA ARG A 110 -0.18 6.93 -22.05
C ARG A 110 -1.20 6.48 -21.00
N PRO A 111 -0.78 5.74 -19.98
CA PRO A 111 -1.70 5.32 -18.92
C PRO A 111 -2.17 6.53 -18.10
N ARG A 112 -3.42 6.50 -17.65
CA ARG A 112 -3.96 7.54 -16.77
C ARG A 112 -3.24 7.63 -15.45
N PHE A 113 -2.83 6.50 -14.91
CA PHE A 113 -2.10 6.40 -13.65
C PHE A 113 -0.71 5.84 -13.90
N MET A 114 0.30 6.62 -13.58
CA MET A 114 1.70 6.19 -13.63
C MET A 114 2.10 5.74 -12.23
N ASP A 115 2.35 4.45 -12.07
CA ASP A 115 2.61 3.82 -10.78
C ASP A 115 4.11 3.58 -10.59
N PHE A 116 4.77 4.55 -9.99
CA PHE A 116 6.15 4.42 -9.56
C PHE A 116 6.22 3.77 -8.18
N LYS A 117 7.04 2.74 -8.05
CA LYS A 117 7.22 1.97 -6.81
C LYS A 117 8.69 1.85 -6.46
N ILE A 118 8.97 1.87 -5.15
CA ILE A 118 10.28 1.53 -4.60
C ILE A 118 10.14 0.28 -3.72
N PHE A 119 11.25 -0.42 -3.57
CA PHE A 119 11.34 -1.62 -2.73
C PHE A 119 11.92 -1.26 -1.36
N ALA A 120 11.52 -1.99 -0.33
CA ALA A 120 12.02 -1.77 1.02
C ALA A 120 13.50 -2.13 1.15
N ASP A 121 13.91 -3.25 0.53
CA ASP A 121 15.27 -3.76 0.51
C ASP A 121 15.52 -4.66 -0.70
N ALA A 122 16.72 -5.23 -0.79
CA ALA A 122 17.10 -6.12 -1.89
C ALA A 122 16.30 -7.43 -1.91
N ILE A 123 15.89 -7.94 -0.76
CA ILE A 123 15.06 -9.16 -0.66
C ILE A 123 13.69 -8.88 -1.25
N HIS A 124 13.07 -7.76 -0.88
CA HIS A 124 11.80 -7.32 -1.43
C HIS A 124 11.89 -7.08 -2.95
N HIS A 125 13.00 -6.48 -3.43
CA HIS A 125 13.23 -6.29 -4.85
C HIS A 125 13.27 -7.62 -5.62
N THR A 126 13.97 -8.62 -5.08
CA THR A 126 14.06 -9.95 -5.69
C THR A 126 12.73 -10.68 -5.67
N ALA A 127 11.96 -10.57 -4.59
CA ALA A 127 10.64 -11.18 -4.46
C ALA A 127 9.57 -10.49 -5.33
N GLY A 128 9.71 -9.19 -5.54
CA GLY A 128 8.76 -8.37 -6.29
C GLY A 128 7.50 -7.99 -5.51
N PHE A 129 6.73 -7.05 -6.04
CA PHE A 129 5.49 -6.58 -5.41
C PHE A 129 4.38 -7.64 -5.34
N GLY A 130 4.46 -8.68 -6.16
CA GLY A 130 3.53 -9.81 -6.12
C GLY A 130 3.64 -10.66 -4.85
N ALA A 131 4.77 -10.56 -4.15
CA ALA A 131 5.00 -11.27 -2.89
C ALA A 131 4.58 -10.46 -1.64
N ASN A 132 4.08 -9.23 -1.81
CA ASN A 132 3.58 -8.43 -0.70
C ASN A 132 2.37 -9.09 -0.05
N LEU A 133 2.27 -8.96 1.27
CA LEU A 133 1.08 -9.36 1.99
C LEU A 133 -0.07 -8.41 1.62
N LEU A 134 -1.16 -9.00 1.18
CA LEU A 134 -2.37 -8.29 0.81
C LEU A 134 -3.40 -8.34 1.95
N PRO A 135 -4.30 -7.35 2.02
CA PRO A 135 -5.36 -7.37 3.01
C PRO A 135 -6.32 -8.53 2.74
N LEU A 136 -6.89 -9.08 3.81
CA LEU A 136 -7.91 -10.12 3.73
C LEU A 136 -9.29 -9.48 3.50
N ASP A 137 -10.12 -10.12 2.72
CA ASP A 137 -11.45 -9.64 2.34
C ASP A 137 -12.48 -9.67 3.48
N GLY A 138 -12.15 -10.33 4.57
CA GLY A 138 -13.01 -10.46 5.74
C GLY A 138 -14.17 -11.45 5.58
N GLN A 139 -14.23 -12.22 4.51
CA GLN A 139 -15.23 -13.26 4.34
C GLN A 139 -14.97 -14.43 5.30
N LEU A 140 -15.97 -14.78 6.08
CA LEU A 140 -15.92 -15.93 6.97
C LEU A 140 -16.60 -17.14 6.31
N PRO A 141 -16.12 -18.38 6.57
CA PRO A 141 -15.07 -18.77 7.53
C PRO A 141 -13.63 -18.69 7.01
N ILE A 142 -13.42 -18.46 5.72
CA ILE A 142 -12.09 -18.44 5.09
C ILE A 142 -11.89 -17.07 4.46
N ALA A 143 -11.10 -16.21 5.14
CA ALA A 143 -10.70 -14.95 4.59
C ALA A 143 -9.65 -15.17 3.49
N VAL A 144 -9.86 -14.58 2.32
CA VAL A 144 -8.98 -14.66 1.15
C VAL A 144 -8.25 -13.32 0.99
N ALA A 145 -7.02 -13.37 0.48
CA ALA A 145 -6.29 -12.15 0.18
C ALA A 145 -6.95 -11.41 -0.99
N MET A 146 -7.21 -10.12 -0.79
CA MET A 146 -7.77 -9.26 -1.82
C MET A 146 -6.85 -9.13 -3.02
N THR A 147 -7.41 -9.18 -4.22
CA THR A 147 -6.68 -8.97 -5.46
C THR A 147 -7.32 -7.87 -6.29
N ALA A 148 -6.55 -7.28 -7.21
CA ALA A 148 -7.08 -6.30 -8.15
C ALA A 148 -8.12 -6.91 -9.11
N GLY A 149 -8.02 -8.22 -9.37
CA GLY A 149 -8.93 -8.95 -10.25
C GLY A 149 -10.34 -9.17 -9.72
N GLU A 150 -10.58 -8.88 -8.43
CA GLU A 150 -11.93 -8.90 -7.85
C GLU A 150 -12.81 -7.76 -8.37
N TRP A 151 -12.21 -6.88 -9.12
CA TRP A 151 -12.87 -5.71 -9.66
C TRP A 151 -12.87 -5.77 -11.18
N GLU A 152 -13.97 -6.24 -11.75
CA GLU A 152 -14.15 -6.23 -13.19
C GLU A 152 -14.63 -4.87 -13.67
N GLN A 153 -14.10 -4.45 -14.82
CA GLN A 153 -14.61 -3.26 -15.51
C GLN A 153 -15.97 -3.58 -16.14
N SER A 154 -16.83 -2.58 -16.15
CA SER A 154 -18.02 -2.67 -17.01
C SER A 154 -17.57 -2.89 -18.43
N LYS A 155 -18.03 -3.96 -19.05
CA LYS A 155 -17.84 -4.21 -20.49
C LYS A 155 -18.83 -3.32 -21.22
N ILE A 156 -18.33 -2.52 -22.11
CA ILE A 156 -19.14 -1.75 -23.06
C ILE A 156 -19.55 -2.67 -24.18
#